data_4fb269218d2f8e83ab08d61173010227
#
_entry.id   4fb269218d2f8e83ab08d61173010227
#
_cell.length_a   1.000
_cell.length_b   1.000
_cell.length_c   1.000
_cell.angle_alpha   90.00
_cell.angle_beta   90.00
_cell.angle_gamma   90.00
#
_symmetry.space_group_name_H-M   'P 1'
#
loop_
_entity.id
_entity.type
_entity.pdbx_description
1 polymer ?
#
loop_
_entity_poly.entity_id
_entity_poly.type
_entity_poly.pdbx_seq_one_letter_code
_entity_poly.pdbx_strand_id
1 'polypeptide(L)'
;EENKINWLNLSISKSIEKLNNNKKLFTNTNIKEITNKFKNKNPHNLNNYESLIELNNITNKLIKQSNLHEEVYMGKIAEKATTDIVRDIFEVVTLFEGGEEYVILPDYYTDKDGDEYKYGELQFNVEVNIIENKQEENFVLDSSMGGEHDDTIYVDIVVSTDFNEKDYESLQIVLSEYIRHEIEHILQTIDSDRPDIIDKDETMSPFDYYSQQHEVDAQKVGFERRAKMEDKSVEEVIQDYLGYRQSIDNLSDSEKQELIGKLTN
;
A
#
# COMPACT_ATOMS: atom_id res chain seq x y z
N GLU A 1 7.54 -21.51 -37.75
CA GLU A 1 6.17 -20.95 -37.70
C GLU A 1 5.28 -21.71 -36.72
N GLU A 2 5.26 -23.04 -36.77
CA GLU A 2 4.46 -23.89 -35.86
C GLU A 2 4.77 -23.64 -34.38
N ASN A 3 6.03 -23.45 -34.01
CA ASN A 3 6.44 -23.11 -32.65
C ASN A 3 5.92 -21.72 -32.18
N LYS A 4 5.80 -20.75 -33.09
CA LYS A 4 5.24 -19.42 -32.77
C LYS A 4 3.74 -19.51 -32.53
N ILE A 5 3.03 -20.31 -33.34
CA ILE A 5 1.58 -20.53 -33.17
C ILE A 5 1.30 -21.24 -31.85
N ASN A 6 2.08 -22.27 -31.52
CA ASN A 6 1.94 -22.99 -30.25
C ASN A 6 2.20 -22.10 -29.06
N TRP A 7 3.22 -21.21 -29.11
CA TRP A 7 3.50 -20.22 -28.07
C TRP A 7 2.35 -19.21 -27.89
N LEU A 8 1.81 -18.68 -29.00
CA LEU A 8 0.67 -17.76 -28.96
C LEU A 8 -0.57 -18.41 -28.34
N ASN A 9 -0.87 -19.64 -28.73
CA ASN A 9 -2.01 -20.39 -28.19
C ASN A 9 -1.87 -20.61 -26.68
N LEU A 10 -0.66 -20.95 -26.21
CA LEU A 10 -0.38 -21.12 -24.79
C LEU A 10 -0.50 -19.80 -24.03
N SER A 11 0.02 -18.72 -24.59
CA SER A 11 -0.06 -17.37 -24.02
C SER A 11 -1.51 -16.91 -23.88
N ILE A 12 -2.31 -17.04 -24.93
CA ILE A 12 -3.74 -16.65 -24.92
C ILE A 12 -4.52 -17.52 -23.92
N SER A 13 -4.24 -18.82 -23.85
CA SER A 13 -4.92 -19.72 -22.91
C SER A 13 -4.66 -19.32 -21.45
N LYS A 14 -3.40 -19.04 -21.08
CA LYS A 14 -3.03 -18.54 -19.75
C LYS A 14 -3.69 -17.20 -19.45
N SER A 15 -3.72 -16.29 -20.42
CA SER A 15 -4.36 -14.99 -20.27
C SER A 15 -5.88 -15.12 -20.06
N ILE A 16 -6.55 -16.02 -20.77
CA ILE A 16 -7.98 -16.31 -20.58
C ILE A 16 -8.23 -16.93 -19.19
N GLU A 17 -7.33 -17.80 -18.74
CA GLU A 17 -7.40 -18.37 -17.38
C GLU A 17 -7.28 -17.28 -16.31
N LYS A 18 -6.29 -16.39 -16.43
CA LYS A 18 -6.13 -15.22 -15.54
C LYS A 18 -7.38 -14.33 -15.55
N LEU A 19 -7.95 -14.01 -16.71
CA LEU A 19 -9.19 -13.25 -16.82
C LEU A 19 -10.40 -13.97 -16.20
N ASN A 20 -10.46 -15.31 -16.29
CA ASN A 20 -11.54 -16.09 -15.68
C ASN A 20 -11.44 -16.15 -14.16
N ASN A 21 -10.23 -16.13 -13.60
CA ASN A 21 -10.00 -16.12 -12.16
C ASN A 21 -10.36 -14.76 -11.56
N ASN A 22 -10.22 -13.68 -12.32
CA ASN A 22 -10.55 -12.30 -11.90
C ASN A 22 -11.96 -11.85 -12.34
N LYS A 23 -12.94 -12.74 -12.31
CA LYS A 23 -14.32 -12.50 -12.77
C LYS A 23 -15.04 -11.33 -12.08
N LYS A 24 -14.61 -10.93 -10.90
CA LYS A 24 -15.19 -9.78 -10.16
C LYS A 24 -14.94 -8.44 -10.88
N LEU A 25 -13.89 -8.34 -11.70
CA LEU A 25 -13.44 -7.11 -12.36
C LEU A 25 -13.91 -6.95 -13.80
N PHE A 26 -14.35 -8.05 -14.43
CA PHE A 26 -14.80 -8.04 -15.82
C PHE A 26 -16.29 -8.34 -15.95
N THR A 27 -16.96 -7.59 -16.82
CA THR A 27 -18.29 -8.02 -17.24
C THR A 27 -18.15 -9.38 -17.96
N ASN A 28 -19.00 -10.35 -17.59
CA ASN A 28 -19.05 -11.69 -18.20
C ASN A 28 -19.12 -11.65 -19.74
N THR A 29 -19.49 -10.52 -20.32
CA THR A 29 -19.61 -10.29 -21.77
C THR A 29 -18.25 -10.24 -22.45
N ASN A 30 -17.26 -9.52 -21.89
CA ASN A 30 -15.94 -9.37 -22.51
C ASN A 30 -15.15 -10.67 -22.50
N ILE A 31 -15.19 -11.40 -21.38
CA ILE A 31 -14.51 -12.71 -21.28
C ILE A 31 -15.12 -13.73 -22.23
N LYS A 32 -16.47 -13.78 -22.33
CA LYS A 32 -17.19 -14.67 -23.25
C LYS A 32 -16.86 -14.35 -24.71
N GLU A 33 -16.80 -13.08 -25.07
CA GLU A 33 -16.48 -12.66 -26.44
C GLU A 33 -15.06 -13.10 -26.84
N ILE A 34 -14.05 -12.87 -25.98
CA ILE A 34 -12.67 -13.30 -26.21
C ILE A 34 -12.59 -14.82 -26.29
N THR A 35 -13.21 -15.54 -25.34
CA THR A 35 -13.21 -16.99 -25.30
C THR A 35 -13.87 -17.58 -26.57
N ASN A 36 -14.97 -16.99 -27.04
CA ASN A 36 -15.63 -17.42 -28.25
C ASN A 36 -14.79 -17.12 -29.50
N LYS A 37 -14.17 -15.95 -29.59
CA LYS A 37 -13.25 -15.62 -30.70
C LYS A 37 -12.08 -16.59 -30.73
N PHE A 38 -11.54 -16.98 -29.57
CA PHE A 38 -10.44 -17.94 -29.48
C PHE A 38 -10.88 -19.37 -29.86
N LYS A 39 -12.00 -19.86 -29.34
CA LYS A 39 -12.53 -21.21 -29.62
C LYS A 39 -12.91 -21.41 -31.08
N ASN A 40 -13.37 -20.38 -31.76
CA ASN A 40 -13.80 -20.45 -33.16
C ASN A 40 -12.63 -20.39 -34.15
N LYS A 41 -11.40 -20.20 -33.71
CA LYS A 41 -10.21 -20.18 -34.55
C LYS A 41 -9.46 -21.50 -34.38
N ASN A 42 -9.37 -22.26 -35.48
CA ASN A 42 -8.55 -23.48 -35.51
C ASN A 42 -7.08 -23.10 -35.30
N PRO A 43 -6.44 -23.46 -34.18
CA PRO A 43 -5.07 -23.05 -33.85
C PRO A 43 -4.01 -23.63 -34.81
N HIS A 44 -4.37 -24.64 -35.62
CA HIS A 44 -3.46 -25.26 -36.57
C HIS A 44 -3.54 -24.67 -37.99
N ASN A 45 -4.33 -23.60 -38.18
CA ASN A 45 -4.45 -22.95 -39.49
C ASN A 45 -3.54 -21.72 -39.55
N LEU A 46 -2.49 -21.76 -40.36
CA LEU A 46 -1.52 -20.69 -40.60
C LEU A 46 -2.15 -19.32 -40.95
N ASN A 47 -3.32 -19.34 -41.64
CA ASN A 47 -4.06 -18.12 -41.98
C ASN A 47 -4.67 -17.41 -40.74
N ASN A 48 -4.56 -18.00 -39.55
CA ASN A 48 -5.07 -17.39 -38.29
C ASN A 48 -4.00 -16.69 -37.46
N TYR A 49 -2.73 -16.66 -37.91
CA TYR A 49 -1.60 -16.11 -37.16
C TYR A 49 -1.83 -14.62 -36.77
N GLU A 50 -2.20 -13.78 -37.75
CA GLU A 50 -2.50 -12.38 -37.53
C GLU A 50 -3.66 -12.18 -36.54
N SER A 51 -4.69 -13.02 -36.70
CA SER A 51 -5.84 -13.00 -35.78
C SER A 51 -5.50 -13.46 -34.36
N LEU A 52 -4.51 -14.35 -34.19
CA LEU A 52 -4.02 -14.77 -32.88
C LEU A 52 -3.17 -13.68 -32.24
N ILE A 53 -2.35 -12.95 -33.03
CA ILE A 53 -1.61 -11.78 -32.54
C ILE A 53 -2.60 -10.71 -32.06
N GLU A 54 -3.63 -10.38 -32.86
CA GLU A 54 -4.66 -9.41 -32.48
C GLU A 54 -5.36 -9.83 -31.18
N LEU A 55 -5.75 -11.09 -31.06
CA LEU A 55 -6.40 -11.61 -29.86
C LEU A 55 -5.49 -11.56 -28.63
N ASN A 56 -4.19 -11.90 -28.78
CA ASN A 56 -3.21 -11.78 -27.72
C ASN A 56 -3.04 -10.33 -27.25
N ASN A 57 -2.99 -9.38 -28.20
CA ASN A 57 -2.90 -7.95 -27.88
C ASN A 57 -4.15 -7.44 -27.13
N ILE A 58 -5.34 -7.86 -27.56
CA ILE A 58 -6.61 -7.52 -26.88
C ILE A 58 -6.60 -8.08 -25.46
N THR A 59 -6.20 -9.34 -25.30
CA THR A 59 -6.18 -10.02 -24.00
C THR A 59 -5.19 -9.35 -23.03
N ASN A 60 -3.99 -9.05 -23.51
CA ASN A 60 -2.98 -8.34 -22.71
C ASN A 60 -3.44 -6.93 -22.34
N LYS A 61 -4.12 -6.21 -23.25
CA LYS A 61 -4.69 -4.90 -22.94
C LYS A 61 -5.76 -4.98 -21.86
N LEU A 62 -6.61 -6.00 -21.88
CA LEU A 62 -7.63 -6.21 -20.86
C LEU A 62 -7.02 -6.58 -19.50
N ILE A 63 -5.99 -7.45 -19.50
CA ILE A 63 -5.26 -7.77 -18.27
C ILE A 63 -4.65 -6.49 -17.67
N LYS A 64 -3.99 -5.67 -18.50
CA LYS A 64 -3.43 -4.39 -18.04
C LYS A 64 -4.51 -3.43 -17.52
N GLN A 65 -5.69 -3.38 -18.15
CA GLN A 65 -6.82 -2.59 -17.64
C GLN A 65 -7.40 -3.15 -16.34
N SER A 66 -7.39 -4.49 -16.15
CA SER A 66 -7.86 -5.09 -14.90
C SER A 66 -6.92 -4.80 -13.73
N ASN A 67 -5.62 -4.94 -13.96
CA ASN A 67 -4.63 -4.61 -12.93
C ASN A 67 -4.77 -3.13 -12.51
N LEU A 68 -4.94 -2.21 -13.48
CA LEU A 68 -5.19 -0.80 -13.17
C LEU A 68 -6.48 -0.59 -12.37
N HIS A 69 -7.56 -1.33 -12.67
CA HIS A 69 -8.81 -1.25 -11.89
C HIS A 69 -8.65 -1.83 -10.49
N GLU A 70 -7.87 -2.89 -10.33
CA GLU A 70 -7.55 -3.50 -9.05
C GLU A 70 -6.72 -2.56 -8.19
N GLU A 71 -5.65 -1.96 -8.74
CA GLU A 71 -4.85 -0.94 -8.06
C GLU A 71 -5.70 0.26 -7.59
N VAL A 72 -6.57 0.78 -8.46
CA VAL A 72 -7.49 1.88 -8.10
C VAL A 72 -8.51 1.46 -7.05
N TYR A 73 -8.99 0.21 -7.09
CA TYR A 73 -9.93 -0.32 -6.11
C TYR A 73 -9.24 -0.51 -4.75
N MET A 74 -8.08 -1.16 -4.72
CA MET A 74 -7.32 -1.38 -3.50
C MET A 74 -6.83 -0.06 -2.90
N GLY A 75 -6.42 0.91 -3.71
CA GLY A 75 -6.09 2.25 -3.25
C GLY A 75 -7.25 2.95 -2.53
N LYS A 76 -8.48 2.82 -3.03
CA LYS A 76 -9.67 3.37 -2.35
C LYS A 76 -9.98 2.66 -1.03
N ILE A 77 -9.78 1.35 -0.97
CA ILE A 77 -9.94 0.58 0.26
C ILE A 77 -8.88 1.02 1.28
N ALA A 78 -7.63 1.15 0.87
CA ALA A 78 -6.54 1.61 1.71
C ALA A 78 -6.80 3.02 2.28
N GLU A 79 -7.26 3.96 1.47
CA GLU A 79 -7.65 5.30 1.91
C GLU A 79 -8.79 5.29 2.95
N LYS A 80 -9.77 4.42 2.74
CA LYS A 80 -10.87 4.25 3.70
C LYS A 80 -10.37 3.62 5.00
N ALA A 81 -9.57 2.55 4.91
CA ALA A 81 -8.98 1.88 6.06
C ALA A 81 -8.14 2.86 6.88
N THR A 82 -7.25 3.62 6.23
CA THR A 82 -6.46 4.67 6.89
C THR A 82 -7.34 5.65 7.65
N THR A 83 -8.42 6.15 7.03
CA THR A 83 -9.32 7.12 7.65
C THR A 83 -10.02 6.56 8.88
N ASP A 84 -10.48 5.31 8.82
CA ASP A 84 -11.16 4.64 9.92
C ASP A 84 -10.19 4.36 11.08
N ILE A 85 -8.99 3.86 10.80
CA ILE A 85 -7.95 3.58 11.80
C ILE A 85 -7.52 4.87 12.51
N VAL A 86 -7.20 5.91 11.75
CA VAL A 86 -6.79 7.21 12.30
C VAL A 86 -7.87 7.76 13.23
N ARG A 87 -9.15 7.67 12.86
CA ARG A 87 -10.26 8.09 13.72
C ARG A 87 -10.29 7.28 15.01
N ASP A 88 -10.15 5.95 14.91
CA ASP A 88 -10.26 5.06 16.06
C ASP A 88 -9.06 5.24 17.01
N ILE A 89 -7.83 5.41 16.48
CA ILE A 89 -6.65 5.78 17.29
C ILE A 89 -6.85 7.15 17.94
N PHE A 90 -7.35 8.13 17.19
CA PHE A 90 -7.57 9.46 17.71
C PHE A 90 -8.60 9.49 18.83
N GLU A 91 -9.62 8.62 18.78
CA GLU A 91 -10.56 8.45 19.88
C GLU A 91 -9.85 7.93 21.16
N VAL A 92 -8.93 6.96 21.02
CA VAL A 92 -8.12 6.48 22.16
C VAL A 92 -7.25 7.60 22.72
N VAL A 93 -6.53 8.35 21.86
CA VAL A 93 -5.68 9.47 22.29
C VAL A 93 -6.47 10.57 23.02
N THR A 94 -7.67 10.88 22.58
CA THR A 94 -8.50 11.90 23.23
C THR A 94 -9.06 11.48 24.58
N LEU A 95 -9.11 10.16 24.85
CA LEU A 95 -9.55 9.58 26.12
C LEU A 95 -8.37 9.26 27.05
N PHE A 96 -7.14 9.38 26.57
CA PHE A 96 -5.94 9.09 27.34
C PHE A 96 -5.78 10.07 28.52
N GLU A 97 -5.68 9.53 29.74
CA GLU A 97 -5.60 10.30 30.99
C GLU A 97 -4.15 10.44 31.52
N GLY A 98 -3.16 9.96 30.76
CA GLY A 98 -1.74 9.97 31.13
C GLY A 98 -1.21 8.61 31.59
N GLY A 99 0.12 8.51 31.68
CA GLY A 99 0.81 7.27 32.05
C GLY A 99 1.17 6.42 30.84
N GLU A 100 0.71 5.17 30.81
CA GLU A 100 0.92 4.21 29.71
C GLU A 100 -0.37 3.46 29.44
N GLU A 101 -0.77 3.38 28.19
CA GLU A 101 -1.96 2.67 27.73
C GLU A 101 -1.64 1.85 26.47
N TYR A 102 -2.05 0.59 26.49
CA TYR A 102 -1.95 -0.32 25.37
C TYR A 102 -3.34 -0.76 24.92
N VAL A 103 -3.66 -0.56 23.67
CA VAL A 103 -4.97 -0.84 23.10
C VAL A 103 -4.82 -1.65 21.82
N ILE A 104 -5.56 -2.75 21.74
CA ILE A 104 -5.79 -3.46 20.49
C ILE A 104 -7.08 -2.92 19.92
N LEU A 105 -7.01 -2.27 18.76
CA LEU A 105 -8.21 -1.78 18.11
C LEU A 105 -9.07 -2.95 17.65
N PRO A 106 -10.41 -2.81 17.70
CA PRO A 106 -11.31 -3.89 17.33
C PRO A 106 -11.06 -4.37 15.92
N ASP A 107 -11.13 -5.69 15.76
CA ASP A 107 -10.86 -6.43 14.52
C ASP A 107 -11.34 -5.71 13.25
N TYR A 108 -10.40 -5.31 12.43
CA TYR A 108 -10.68 -4.85 11.07
C TYR A 108 -10.95 -6.02 10.11
N TYR A 109 -10.89 -7.27 10.64
CA TYR A 109 -11.10 -8.51 9.90
C TYR A 109 -12.57 -8.82 9.62
N THR A 110 -13.47 -8.52 10.55
CA THR A 110 -14.87 -8.94 10.44
C THR A 110 -15.83 -7.77 10.39
N ASP A 111 -16.85 -7.88 9.56
CA ASP A 111 -18.01 -7.03 9.70
C ASP A 111 -18.83 -7.40 10.97
N LYS A 112 -19.87 -6.62 11.25
CA LYS A 112 -20.72 -6.83 12.45
C LYS A 112 -21.41 -8.19 12.51
N ASP A 113 -21.46 -8.92 11.40
CA ASP A 113 -22.14 -10.21 11.25
C ASP A 113 -21.15 -11.38 11.20
N GLY A 114 -19.82 -11.12 11.20
CA GLY A 114 -18.76 -12.13 11.33
C GLY A 114 -18.42 -12.90 10.04
N ASP A 115 -19.02 -12.53 8.91
CA ASP A 115 -18.92 -13.29 7.67
C ASP A 115 -18.19 -12.57 6.52
N GLU A 116 -17.94 -11.25 6.61
CA GLU A 116 -17.24 -10.49 5.58
C GLU A 116 -16.14 -9.60 6.18
N TYR A 117 -15.01 -9.54 5.50
CA TYR A 117 -13.92 -8.64 5.86
C TYR A 117 -14.31 -7.19 5.62
N LYS A 118 -14.08 -6.31 6.59
CA LYS A 118 -14.43 -4.88 6.53
C LYS A 118 -13.84 -4.18 5.30
N TYR A 119 -12.68 -4.65 4.85
CA TYR A 119 -11.94 -4.10 3.72
C TYR A 119 -11.65 -5.12 2.62
N GLY A 120 -12.50 -6.14 2.44
CA GLY A 120 -12.34 -7.16 1.40
C GLY A 120 -11.15 -8.08 1.67
N GLU A 121 -10.14 -8.06 0.80
CA GLU A 121 -8.93 -8.89 0.92
C GLU A 121 -7.86 -8.28 1.85
N LEU A 122 -8.04 -7.04 2.27
CA LEU A 122 -7.13 -6.35 3.18
C LEU A 122 -7.42 -6.76 4.63
N GLN A 123 -6.55 -7.59 5.18
CA GLN A 123 -6.66 -8.15 6.54
C GLN A 123 -5.47 -7.68 7.37
N PHE A 124 -5.72 -7.09 8.53
CA PHE A 124 -4.68 -6.64 9.44
C PHE A 124 -5.23 -6.37 10.84
N ASN A 125 -4.35 -6.38 11.82
CA ASN A 125 -4.60 -5.91 13.19
C ASN A 125 -3.98 -4.53 13.38
N VAL A 126 -4.43 -3.80 14.39
CA VAL A 126 -3.83 -2.53 14.81
C VAL A 126 -3.65 -2.55 16.32
N GLU A 127 -2.41 -2.38 16.75
CA GLU A 127 -2.03 -2.31 18.16
C GLU A 127 -1.44 -0.93 18.43
N VAL A 128 -1.96 -0.26 19.44
CA VAL A 128 -1.60 1.11 19.79
C VAL A 128 -1.05 1.14 21.21
N ASN A 129 0.15 1.70 21.34
CA ASN A 129 0.77 1.97 22.62
C ASN A 129 0.93 3.48 22.80
N ILE A 130 0.37 4.03 23.89
CA ILE A 130 0.46 5.47 24.21
C ILE A 130 1.19 5.62 25.52
N ILE A 131 2.24 6.42 25.53
CA ILE A 131 3.07 6.68 26.70
C ILE A 131 3.19 8.18 26.93
N GLU A 132 2.89 8.63 28.14
CA GLU A 132 3.22 9.97 28.56
C GLU A 132 4.68 10.04 29.06
N ASN A 133 5.46 10.90 28.45
CA ASN A 133 6.85 11.09 28.85
C ASN A 133 7.26 12.57 28.77
N LYS A 134 8.21 12.96 29.62
CA LYS A 134 8.78 14.30 29.56
C LYS A 134 9.77 14.37 28.40
N GLN A 135 9.43 15.10 27.36
CA GLN A 135 10.23 15.27 26.15
C GLN A 135 10.16 16.70 25.63
N GLU A 136 11.01 17.06 24.68
CA GLU A 136 11.03 18.41 24.08
C GLU A 136 9.93 18.61 23.06
N GLU A 137 9.58 17.56 22.32
CA GLU A 137 8.49 17.58 21.33
C GLU A 137 7.14 17.30 22.00
N ASN A 138 6.05 17.88 21.48
CA ASN A 138 4.72 17.67 22.03
C ASN A 138 4.28 16.21 21.89
N PHE A 139 4.67 15.56 20.80
CA PHE A 139 4.52 14.12 20.59
C PHE A 139 5.61 13.57 19.68
N VAL A 140 5.89 12.28 19.81
CA VAL A 140 6.66 11.47 18.86
C VAL A 140 5.79 10.31 18.46
N LEU A 141 5.78 9.99 17.17
CA LEU A 141 5.03 8.88 16.62
C LEU A 141 6.00 7.97 15.87
N ASP A 142 5.85 6.68 16.10
CA ASP A 142 6.50 5.63 15.32
C ASP A 142 5.44 4.60 14.91
N SER A 143 5.66 3.95 13.77
CA SER A 143 4.83 2.85 13.33
C SER A 143 5.67 1.79 12.63
N SER A 144 5.21 0.57 12.68
CA SER A 144 5.83 -0.55 11.98
C SER A 144 4.80 -1.61 11.64
N MET A 145 5.07 -2.35 10.58
CA MET A 145 4.35 -3.56 10.27
C MET A 145 5.09 -4.77 10.84
N GLY A 146 4.37 -5.76 11.33
CA GLY A 146 4.93 -6.99 11.86
C GLY A 146 3.85 -8.00 12.20
N GLY A 147 4.17 -8.94 13.10
CA GLY A 147 3.31 -10.06 13.44
C GLY A 147 3.76 -11.36 12.76
N GLU A 148 3.06 -12.48 13.03
CA GLU A 148 3.43 -13.79 12.47
C GLU A 148 3.30 -13.86 10.94
N HIS A 149 2.46 -12.99 10.35
CA HIS A 149 2.15 -12.95 8.92
C HIS A 149 2.29 -11.55 8.31
N ASP A 150 3.04 -10.64 8.98
CA ASP A 150 3.16 -9.23 8.58
C ASP A 150 1.79 -8.55 8.36
N ASP A 151 0.87 -8.83 9.27
CA ASP A 151 -0.53 -8.40 9.21
C ASP A 151 -0.93 -7.52 10.40
N THR A 152 0.03 -7.06 11.18
CA THR A 152 -0.20 -6.20 12.34
C THR A 152 0.51 -4.86 12.20
N ILE A 153 -0.24 -3.78 12.29
CA ILE A 153 0.28 -2.42 12.36
C ILE A 153 0.46 -2.06 13.83
N TYR A 154 1.70 -1.83 14.25
CA TYR A 154 2.06 -1.32 15.56
C TYR A 154 2.18 0.19 15.50
N VAL A 155 1.60 0.90 16.45
CA VAL A 155 1.64 2.35 16.54
C VAL A 155 2.07 2.75 17.94
N ASP A 156 3.25 3.34 18.06
CA ASP A 156 3.77 3.89 19.30
C ASP A 156 3.63 5.41 19.31
N ILE A 157 2.89 5.94 20.27
CA ILE A 157 2.65 7.37 20.45
C ILE A 157 3.21 7.78 21.79
N VAL A 158 4.26 8.59 21.77
CA VAL A 158 4.79 9.20 22.99
C VAL A 158 4.32 10.65 23.03
N VAL A 159 3.50 10.99 24.00
CA VAL A 159 3.00 12.35 24.21
C VAL A 159 3.75 13.04 25.35
N SER A 160 3.98 14.34 25.23
CA SER A 160 4.57 15.13 26.32
C SER A 160 3.53 15.43 27.40
N THR A 161 3.99 15.74 28.61
CA THR A 161 3.11 16.19 29.71
C THR A 161 2.36 17.49 29.40
N ASP A 162 2.78 18.24 28.37
CA ASP A 162 2.15 19.48 27.91
C ASP A 162 1.26 19.26 26.67
N PHE A 163 1.14 18.00 26.20
CA PHE A 163 0.29 17.64 25.06
C PHE A 163 -1.17 18.00 25.31
N ASN A 164 -1.80 18.64 24.36
CA ASN A 164 -3.16 19.14 24.52
C ASN A 164 -3.89 19.31 23.16
N GLU A 165 -5.12 19.76 23.17
CA GLU A 165 -6.00 19.89 22.00
C GLU A 165 -5.37 20.66 20.81
N LYS A 166 -4.39 21.54 21.03
CA LYS A 166 -3.71 22.26 19.94
C LYS A 166 -2.79 21.35 19.12
N ASP A 167 -2.36 20.25 19.69
CA ASP A 167 -1.45 19.29 19.09
C ASP A 167 -2.21 18.24 18.28
N TYR A 168 -3.52 18.12 18.48
CA TYR A 168 -4.38 17.10 17.87
C TYR A 168 -4.37 17.15 16.35
N GLU A 169 -4.42 18.33 15.74
CA GLU A 169 -4.39 18.47 14.28
C GLU A 169 -3.08 17.94 13.70
N SER A 170 -1.95 18.33 14.29
CA SER A 170 -0.62 17.86 13.88
C SER A 170 -0.46 16.36 14.06
N LEU A 171 -0.91 15.80 15.19
CA LEU A 171 -0.90 14.37 15.43
C LEU A 171 -1.75 13.62 14.38
N GLN A 172 -2.95 14.10 14.09
CA GLN A 172 -3.83 13.47 13.12
C GLN A 172 -3.23 13.43 11.71
N ILE A 173 -2.54 14.49 11.32
CA ILE A 173 -1.86 14.59 10.03
C ILE A 173 -0.73 13.55 9.95
N VAL A 174 0.18 13.55 10.94
CA VAL A 174 1.32 12.63 10.98
C VAL A 174 0.83 11.18 11.08
N LEU A 175 -0.14 10.91 11.94
CA LEU A 175 -0.74 9.58 12.07
C LEU A 175 -1.35 9.10 10.74
N SER A 176 -2.00 9.98 9.99
CA SER A 176 -2.56 9.64 8.68
C SER A 176 -1.48 9.27 7.66
N GLU A 177 -0.33 9.92 7.68
CA GLU A 177 0.84 9.60 6.85
C GLU A 177 1.35 8.20 7.19
N TYR A 178 1.64 7.95 8.47
CA TYR A 178 2.21 6.69 8.95
C TYR A 178 1.28 5.50 8.72
N ILE A 179 0.01 5.60 9.09
CA ILE A 179 -0.95 4.51 8.85
C ILE A 179 -1.13 4.21 7.35
N ARG A 180 -1.10 5.24 6.49
CA ARG A 180 -1.19 5.01 5.04
C ARG A 180 0.07 4.31 4.50
N HIS A 181 1.24 4.63 5.05
CA HIS A 181 2.51 3.96 4.77
C HIS A 181 2.44 2.47 5.13
N GLU A 182 2.04 2.13 6.36
CA GLU A 182 1.96 0.73 6.82
C GLU A 182 0.92 -0.09 6.03
N ILE A 183 -0.22 0.50 5.70
CA ILE A 183 -1.22 -0.17 4.84
C ILE A 183 -0.63 -0.46 3.45
N GLU A 184 0.25 0.38 2.92
CA GLU A 184 0.91 0.09 1.64
C GLU A 184 1.80 -1.14 1.75
N HIS A 185 2.52 -1.33 2.85
CA HIS A 185 3.28 -2.56 3.09
C HIS A 185 2.37 -3.80 3.09
N ILE A 186 1.21 -3.74 3.74
CA ILE A 186 0.22 -4.84 3.67
C ILE A 186 -0.23 -5.09 2.23
N LEU A 187 -0.48 -4.04 1.44
CA LEU A 187 -0.80 -4.20 0.02
C LEU A 187 0.35 -4.84 -0.77
N GLN A 188 1.58 -4.55 -0.42
CA GLN A 188 2.77 -5.14 -1.04
C GLN A 188 2.89 -6.64 -0.73
N THR A 189 2.50 -7.11 0.46
CA THR A 189 2.51 -8.55 0.79
C THR A 189 1.44 -9.34 0.03
N ILE A 190 0.32 -8.72 -0.30
CA ILE A 190 -0.79 -9.35 -1.04
C ILE A 190 -0.47 -9.45 -2.54
N ASP A 191 0.29 -8.50 -3.08
CA ASP A 191 0.63 -8.43 -4.51
C ASP A 191 1.89 -9.23 -4.83
N SER A 192 1.73 -10.46 -5.33
CA SER A 192 2.83 -11.34 -5.70
C SER A 192 3.76 -10.83 -6.83
N ASP A 193 3.35 -9.78 -7.53
CA ASP A 193 4.14 -9.16 -8.61
C ASP A 193 5.05 -8.03 -8.09
N ARG A 194 4.96 -7.66 -6.82
CA ARG A 194 5.82 -6.66 -6.18
C ARG A 194 7.12 -7.26 -5.63
N PRO A 195 8.18 -6.46 -5.51
CA PRO A 195 9.45 -6.93 -4.94
C PRO A 195 9.24 -7.39 -3.49
N ASP A 196 10.00 -8.42 -3.10
CA ASP A 196 10.01 -8.92 -1.73
C ASP A 196 10.29 -7.79 -0.75
N ILE A 197 9.53 -7.73 0.33
CA ILE A 197 9.81 -6.85 1.45
C ILE A 197 11.10 -7.37 2.10
N ILE A 198 12.06 -6.49 2.23
CA ILE A 198 13.34 -6.81 2.88
C ILE A 198 13.34 -6.14 4.23
N ASP A 199 13.27 -6.94 5.29
CA ASP A 199 13.32 -6.44 6.66
C ASP A 199 14.58 -5.60 6.90
N LYS A 200 14.45 -4.60 7.75
CA LYS A 200 15.58 -3.80 8.19
C LYS A 200 16.55 -4.69 9.00
N ASP A 201 17.69 -4.99 8.41
CA ASP A 201 18.79 -5.63 9.10
C ASP A 201 19.51 -4.61 10.01
N GLU A 202 19.96 -5.03 11.21
CA GLU A 202 20.72 -4.18 12.14
C GLU A 202 22.01 -3.59 11.52
N THR A 203 22.50 -4.19 10.42
CA THR A 203 23.69 -3.74 9.69
C THR A 203 23.38 -2.77 8.55
N MET A 204 22.09 -2.60 8.21
CA MET A 204 21.65 -1.75 7.10
C MET A 204 21.70 -0.29 7.51
N SER A 205 22.30 0.56 6.67
CA SER A 205 22.27 2.00 6.91
C SER A 205 20.84 2.55 6.74
N PRO A 206 20.50 3.66 7.41
CA PRO A 206 19.20 4.32 7.18
C PRO A 206 18.96 4.66 5.70
N PHE A 207 20.00 5.11 4.99
CA PHE A 207 19.90 5.40 3.57
C PHE A 207 19.56 4.15 2.74
N ASP A 208 20.25 3.02 2.99
CA ASP A 208 19.99 1.77 2.26
C ASP A 208 18.57 1.28 2.52
N TYR A 209 18.10 1.40 3.75
CA TYR A 209 16.72 1.05 4.11
C TYR A 209 15.69 1.92 3.37
N TYR A 210 15.76 3.25 3.53
CA TYR A 210 14.79 4.17 2.90
C TYR A 210 14.86 4.19 1.37
N SER A 211 15.95 3.70 0.79
CA SER A 211 16.11 3.65 -0.66
C SER A 211 15.58 2.38 -1.32
N GLN A 212 15.10 1.41 -0.54
CA GLN A 212 14.46 0.20 -1.06
C GLN A 212 13.14 0.54 -1.75
N GLN A 213 12.81 -0.17 -2.84
CA GLN A 213 11.66 0.17 -3.67
C GLN A 213 10.34 0.09 -2.90
N HIS A 214 10.16 -0.93 -2.05
CA HIS A 214 8.95 -1.07 -1.26
C HIS A 214 8.79 0.09 -0.26
N GLU A 215 9.86 0.53 0.39
CA GLU A 215 9.87 1.69 1.27
C GLU A 215 9.56 3.00 0.52
N VAL A 216 10.20 3.19 -0.65
CA VAL A 216 9.94 4.36 -1.50
C VAL A 216 8.46 4.43 -1.90
N ASP A 217 7.87 3.30 -2.28
CA ASP A 217 6.46 3.25 -2.70
C ASP A 217 5.52 3.52 -1.50
N ALA A 218 5.81 2.96 -0.32
CA ALA A 218 5.04 3.19 0.89
C ALA A 218 5.14 4.65 1.37
N GLN A 219 6.34 5.24 1.36
CA GLN A 219 6.55 6.64 1.71
C GLN A 219 5.82 7.59 0.76
N LYS A 220 5.83 7.34 -0.56
CA LYS A 220 5.11 8.18 -1.53
C LYS A 220 3.63 8.33 -1.19
N VAL A 221 2.94 7.23 -0.95
CA VAL A 221 1.50 7.28 -0.66
C VAL A 221 1.20 7.94 0.68
N GLY A 222 2.07 7.76 1.69
CA GLY A 222 2.00 8.48 2.96
C GLY A 222 2.15 9.98 2.76
N PHE A 223 3.18 10.43 2.03
CA PHE A 223 3.43 11.85 1.75
C PHE A 223 2.34 12.49 0.88
N GLU A 224 1.79 11.77 -0.10
CA GLU A 224 0.64 12.25 -0.87
C GLU A 224 -0.58 12.53 0.01
N ARG A 225 -0.81 11.66 1.01
CA ARG A 225 -1.90 11.85 1.96
C ARG A 225 -1.65 13.06 2.85
N ARG A 226 -0.46 13.18 3.43
CA ARG A 226 -0.07 14.33 4.26
C ARG A 226 -0.15 15.63 3.50
N ALA A 227 0.38 15.67 2.28
CA ALA A 227 0.34 16.85 1.42
C ALA A 227 -1.10 17.38 1.20
N LYS A 228 -2.06 16.47 0.97
CA LYS A 228 -3.49 16.81 0.87
C LYS A 228 -4.06 17.39 2.16
N MET A 229 -3.63 16.89 3.32
CA MET A 229 -4.12 17.38 4.62
C MET A 229 -3.51 18.73 5.01
N GLU A 230 -2.25 18.96 4.67
CA GLU A 230 -1.52 20.21 4.96
C GLU A 230 -1.73 21.30 3.89
N ASP A 231 -2.41 21.00 2.76
CA ASP A 231 -2.51 21.88 1.59
C ASP A 231 -1.14 22.31 1.05
N LYS A 232 -0.20 21.35 1.05
CA LYS A 232 1.19 21.50 0.55
C LYS A 232 1.41 20.68 -0.71
N SER A 233 2.51 20.96 -1.42
CA SER A 233 3.01 20.04 -2.45
C SER A 233 3.66 18.82 -1.81
N VAL A 234 3.67 17.69 -2.54
CA VAL A 234 4.35 16.46 -2.08
C VAL A 234 5.84 16.72 -1.89
N GLU A 235 6.46 17.53 -2.77
CA GLU A 235 7.87 17.89 -2.66
C GLU A 235 8.18 18.65 -1.35
N GLU A 236 7.31 19.56 -0.91
CA GLU A 236 7.49 20.26 0.37
C GLU A 236 7.43 19.28 1.54
N VAL A 237 6.48 18.34 1.54
CA VAL A 237 6.38 17.30 2.57
C VAL A 237 7.62 16.41 2.61
N ILE A 238 8.11 15.97 1.44
CA ILE A 238 9.34 15.17 1.34
C ILE A 238 10.54 15.94 1.90
N GLN A 239 10.67 17.21 1.58
CA GLN A 239 11.79 18.04 2.07
C GLN A 239 11.72 18.23 3.58
N ASP A 240 10.55 18.48 4.14
CA ASP A 240 10.33 18.61 5.59
C ASP A 240 10.69 17.28 6.30
N TYR A 241 10.19 16.16 5.80
CA TYR A 241 10.47 14.83 6.35
C TYR A 241 11.97 14.49 6.30
N LEU A 242 12.60 14.61 5.13
CA LEU A 242 14.02 14.31 4.99
C LEU A 242 14.92 15.33 5.70
N GLY A 243 14.46 16.54 5.94
CA GLY A 243 15.12 17.50 6.80
C GLY A 243 15.18 17.04 8.27
N TYR A 244 14.07 16.52 8.76
CA TYR A 244 13.96 15.92 10.08
C TYR A 244 14.81 14.64 10.20
N ARG A 245 14.68 13.70 9.25
CA ARG A 245 15.44 12.44 9.23
C ARG A 245 16.94 12.64 9.10
N GLN A 246 17.37 13.66 8.35
CA GLN A 246 18.80 14.00 8.24
C GLN A 246 19.43 14.29 9.60
N SER A 247 18.68 14.92 10.51
CA SER A 247 19.17 15.23 11.86
C SER A 247 19.23 14.02 12.78
N ILE A 248 18.34 13.04 12.59
CA ILE A 248 18.25 11.84 13.46
C ILE A 248 19.12 10.70 12.91
N ASP A 249 19.03 10.43 11.62
CA ASP A 249 19.65 9.26 10.99
C ASP A 249 21.05 9.58 10.43
N ASN A 250 21.54 10.80 10.63
CA ASN A 250 22.84 11.29 10.12
C ASN A 250 23.01 11.12 8.60
N LEU A 251 21.95 11.30 7.82
CA LEU A 251 22.01 11.26 6.36
C LEU A 251 22.92 12.39 5.83
N SER A 252 23.79 12.06 4.91
CA SER A 252 24.57 13.07 4.19
C SER A 252 23.70 13.85 3.22
N ASP A 253 24.14 15.06 2.83
CA ASP A 253 23.43 15.87 1.83
C ASP A 253 23.26 15.13 0.50
N SER A 254 24.22 14.30 0.12
CA SER A 254 24.19 13.48 -1.10
C SER A 254 23.11 12.41 -1.02
N GLU A 255 23.01 11.68 0.08
CA GLU A 255 22.00 10.66 0.32
C GLU A 255 20.59 11.26 0.36
N LYS A 256 20.45 12.41 1.05
CA LYS A 256 19.18 13.15 1.05
C LYS A 256 18.71 13.54 -0.35
N GLN A 257 19.61 14.06 -1.18
CA GLN A 257 19.27 14.45 -2.57
C GLN A 257 18.89 13.22 -3.42
N GLU A 258 19.55 12.08 -3.20
CA GLU A 258 19.20 10.85 -3.90
C GLU A 258 17.81 10.34 -3.48
N LEU A 259 17.49 10.36 -2.19
CA LEU A 259 16.15 9.99 -1.69
C LEU A 259 15.07 10.93 -2.23
N ILE A 260 15.31 12.25 -2.27
CA ILE A 260 14.39 13.19 -2.92
C ILE A 260 14.14 12.76 -4.38
N GLY A 261 15.21 12.44 -5.12
CA GLY A 261 15.09 11.99 -6.51
C GLY A 261 14.26 10.71 -6.67
N LYS A 262 14.38 9.75 -5.74
CA LYS A 262 13.58 8.51 -5.74
C LYS A 262 12.11 8.76 -5.39
N LEU A 263 11.85 9.61 -4.42
CA LEU A 263 10.51 9.91 -3.92
C LEU A 263 9.70 10.82 -4.85
N THR A 264 10.35 11.60 -5.72
CA THR A 264 9.67 12.52 -6.65
C THR A 264 9.51 11.97 -8.08
N ASN A 265 10.15 10.84 -8.43
CA ASN A 265 10.05 10.18 -9.74
C ASN A 265 9.14 8.95 -9.66
#